data_bd19f02690f0b4924e058e99d419207a
#
_entry.id   bd19f02690f0b4924e058e99d419207a
#
_cell.length_a   1.000
_cell.length_b   1.000
_cell.length_c   1.000
_cell.angle_alpha   90.00
_cell.angle_beta   90.00
_cell.angle_gamma   90.00
#
_symmetry.space_group_name_H-M   'P 1'
#
loop_
_entity.id
_entity.type
_entity.pdbx_description
1 polymer ?
#
loop_
_entity_poly.entity_id
_entity_poly.type
_entity_poly.pdbx_seq_one_letter_code
_entity_poly.pdbx_strand_id
1 'polypeptide(L)'
;ISDYIYAKDNGTDINGDPDGNWIVGGPDDQWHFTTRFEMYADEQLTSLRTYISDESVAGAEIKAIVYELDTTISNADGGVILLNESDNYTITAQDLGAWVDIPFADPVDLYNGYAYEVGIAGFVHPTDSAFIGTSGQSMYNGEHSLFDEFGLNPNDVANQGIPTWYYLTRTPMVRMNFDPSNVSSFYDMKQTIFTIYPNPTNGIFIIELGEVAKYDMTVNNVLGQ
;
A
#
# COMPACT_ATOMS: atom_id res chain seq x y z
N ILE A 1 -9.54 -12.92 -12.43
CA ILE A 1 -8.23 -12.53 -11.85
C ILE A 1 -7.52 -11.80 -12.98
N SER A 2 -7.16 -10.55 -12.77
CA SER A 2 -6.28 -9.84 -13.71
C SER A 2 -4.86 -10.35 -13.55
N ASP A 3 -4.04 -10.22 -14.57
CA ASP A 3 -2.65 -10.73 -14.58
C ASP A 3 -1.77 -10.04 -13.51
N TYR A 4 -2.25 -8.93 -12.92
CA TYR A 4 -1.50 -8.11 -11.95
C TYR A 4 -2.05 -8.14 -10.52
N ILE A 5 -3.13 -8.86 -10.24
CA ILE A 5 -3.75 -8.86 -8.90
C ILE A 5 -3.50 -10.19 -8.18
N TYR A 6 -2.87 -10.09 -7.01
CA TYR A 6 -2.79 -11.20 -6.06
C TYR A 6 -3.76 -10.94 -4.90
N ALA A 7 -4.75 -11.81 -4.75
CA ALA A 7 -5.84 -11.71 -3.79
C ALA A 7 -5.94 -12.97 -2.94
N LYS A 8 -6.29 -12.81 -1.67
CA LYS A 8 -6.67 -13.90 -0.76
C LYS A 8 -8.16 -13.89 -0.40
N ASP A 9 -8.83 -12.76 -0.63
CA ASP A 9 -10.28 -12.67 -0.50
C ASP A 9 -10.99 -13.35 -1.68
N ASN A 10 -12.23 -13.81 -1.46
CA ASN A 10 -13.07 -14.40 -2.51
C ASN A 10 -13.74 -13.34 -3.38
N GLY A 11 -13.38 -12.07 -3.22
CA GLY A 11 -14.12 -10.94 -3.75
C GLY A 11 -15.32 -10.66 -2.86
N THR A 12 -16.45 -10.67 -3.46
CA THR A 12 -17.72 -10.35 -2.84
C THR A 12 -18.58 -11.61 -2.75
N ASP A 13 -19.71 -11.52 -2.11
CA ASP A 13 -20.73 -12.55 -2.12
C ASP A 13 -21.24 -12.85 -3.54
N ILE A 14 -22.25 -13.71 -3.70
CA ILE A 14 -22.83 -14.07 -4.99
C ILE A 14 -23.38 -12.85 -5.77
N ASN A 15 -23.65 -11.74 -5.11
CA ASN A 15 -24.15 -10.49 -5.70
C ASN A 15 -23.04 -9.49 -6.01
N GLY A 16 -21.82 -9.76 -5.57
CA GLY A 16 -20.70 -8.87 -5.75
C GLY A 16 -20.43 -7.95 -4.54
N ASP A 17 -21.16 -8.08 -3.44
CA ASP A 17 -21.03 -7.25 -2.24
C ASP A 17 -20.15 -7.92 -1.16
N PRO A 18 -19.42 -7.16 -0.33
CA PRO A 18 -18.73 -7.72 0.84
C PRO A 18 -19.74 -8.34 1.81
N ASP A 19 -19.33 -9.36 2.54
CA ASP A 19 -20.20 -9.98 3.56
C ASP A 19 -20.06 -9.32 4.95
N GLY A 20 -19.36 -8.20 5.02
CA GLY A 20 -19.15 -7.37 6.19
C GLY A 20 -18.03 -6.37 5.99
N ASN A 21 -17.69 -5.68 7.05
CA ASN A 21 -16.61 -4.72 7.07
C ASN A 21 -15.90 -4.72 8.44
N TRP A 22 -14.77 -4.01 8.51
CA TRP A 22 -14.06 -3.74 9.74
C TRP A 22 -13.60 -2.29 9.79
N ILE A 23 -13.79 -1.66 10.95
CA ILE A 23 -13.30 -0.31 11.18
C ILE A 23 -11.77 -0.33 11.27
N VAL A 24 -11.12 0.57 10.55
CA VAL A 24 -9.66 0.77 10.61
C VAL A 24 -9.29 2.11 11.22
N GLY A 25 -10.15 3.11 11.09
CA GLY A 25 -9.93 4.44 11.65
C GLY A 25 -11.23 5.04 12.16
N GLY A 26 -11.15 5.87 13.21
CA GLY A 26 -12.33 6.49 13.80
C GLY A 26 -12.03 7.16 15.13
N PRO A 27 -13.07 7.56 15.90
CA PRO A 27 -12.90 8.31 17.14
C PRO A 27 -12.02 7.63 18.19
N ASP A 28 -12.08 6.29 18.27
CA ASP A 28 -11.33 5.48 19.24
C ASP A 28 -10.57 4.33 18.55
N ASP A 29 -10.50 4.36 17.22
CA ASP A 29 -9.96 3.27 16.42
C ASP A 29 -8.79 3.74 15.54
N GLN A 30 -7.70 3.01 15.64
CA GLN A 30 -6.54 3.13 14.76
C GLN A 30 -5.93 1.74 14.58
N TRP A 31 -6.29 1.10 13.48
CA TRP A 31 -5.89 -0.28 13.22
C TRP A 31 -5.18 -0.40 11.88
N HIS A 32 -4.21 -1.31 11.82
CA HIS A 32 -3.70 -1.82 10.56
C HIS A 32 -4.40 -3.16 10.26
N PHE A 33 -5.19 -3.17 9.23
CA PHE A 33 -5.99 -4.31 8.80
C PHE A 33 -5.29 -5.04 7.68
N THR A 34 -4.66 -6.19 8.00
CA THR A 34 -3.66 -6.81 7.14
C THR A 34 -4.00 -8.24 6.75
N THR A 35 -3.37 -8.70 5.69
CA THR A 35 -3.36 -10.08 5.22
C THR A 35 -1.92 -10.47 4.88
N ARG A 36 -1.51 -11.66 5.30
CA ARG A 36 -0.22 -12.23 4.98
C ARG A 36 -0.22 -12.80 3.56
N PHE A 37 0.79 -12.42 2.78
CA PHE A 37 1.04 -12.92 1.43
C PHE A 37 2.42 -13.56 1.36
N GLU A 38 2.52 -14.79 0.83
CA GLU A 38 3.77 -15.44 0.48
C GLU A 38 4.09 -15.15 -0.99
N MET A 39 5.32 -14.71 -1.26
CA MET A 39 5.77 -14.45 -2.62
C MET A 39 6.40 -15.69 -3.26
N TYR A 40 6.01 -15.96 -4.50
CA TYR A 40 6.49 -17.09 -5.30
C TYR A 40 7.34 -16.64 -6.50
N ALA A 41 7.53 -15.34 -6.67
CA ALA A 41 8.41 -14.69 -7.62
C ALA A 41 8.87 -13.35 -7.05
N ASP A 42 9.96 -12.80 -7.59
CA ASP A 42 10.36 -11.42 -7.33
C ASP A 42 9.43 -10.51 -8.13
N GLU A 43 8.79 -9.55 -7.47
CA GLU A 43 7.79 -8.66 -8.07
C GLU A 43 7.90 -7.25 -7.48
N GLN A 44 7.39 -6.26 -8.22
CA GLN A 44 7.27 -4.88 -7.77
C GLN A 44 5.81 -4.53 -7.48
N LEU A 45 5.49 -4.39 -6.20
CA LEU A 45 4.16 -3.97 -5.76
C LEU A 45 4.00 -2.48 -5.98
N THR A 46 3.03 -2.08 -6.79
CA THR A 46 2.80 -0.68 -7.18
C THR A 46 1.69 0.00 -6.40
N SER A 47 0.68 -0.75 -6.00
CA SER A 47 -0.46 -0.25 -5.21
C SER A 47 -1.11 -1.37 -4.41
N LEU A 48 -1.94 -1.00 -3.44
CA LEU A 48 -2.92 -1.89 -2.85
C LEU A 48 -4.31 -1.54 -3.37
N ARG A 49 -5.06 -2.58 -3.75
CA ARG A 49 -6.47 -2.47 -4.07
C ARG A 49 -7.29 -2.89 -2.88
N THR A 50 -8.16 -2.03 -2.39
CA THR A 50 -9.02 -2.31 -1.24
C THR A 50 -10.47 -1.93 -1.51
N TYR A 51 -11.41 -2.61 -0.84
CA TYR A 51 -12.82 -2.26 -0.90
C TYR A 51 -13.17 -1.33 0.28
N ILE A 52 -13.56 -0.10 -0.05
CA ILE A 52 -14.05 0.86 0.94
C ILE A 52 -15.53 0.58 1.18
N SER A 53 -15.90 0.26 2.42
CA SER A 53 -17.30 0.06 2.77
C SER A 53 -18.10 1.35 2.62
N ASP A 54 -19.37 1.23 2.27
CA ASP A 54 -20.34 2.33 2.24
C ASP A 54 -20.68 2.91 3.62
N GLU A 55 -20.29 2.21 4.70
CA GLU A 55 -20.35 2.72 6.07
C GLU A 55 -19.22 3.71 6.39
N SER A 56 -18.20 3.84 5.52
CA SER A 56 -17.15 4.84 5.69
C SER A 56 -17.67 6.26 5.52
N VAL A 57 -16.99 7.21 6.13
CA VAL A 57 -17.30 8.63 5.99
C VAL A 57 -16.32 9.26 4.98
N ALA A 58 -16.88 9.97 3.98
CA ALA A 58 -16.04 10.74 3.06
C ALA A 58 -15.28 11.84 3.83
N GLY A 59 -13.97 11.90 3.64
CA GLY A 59 -13.07 12.74 4.41
C GLY A 59 -12.17 11.95 5.35
N ALA A 60 -12.55 10.72 5.73
CA ALA A 60 -11.67 9.84 6.49
C ALA A 60 -10.39 9.52 5.69
N GLU A 61 -9.29 9.38 6.40
CA GLU A 61 -7.99 9.09 5.81
C GLU A 61 -7.54 7.68 6.13
N ILE A 62 -6.90 7.05 5.15
CA ILE A 62 -6.27 5.74 5.26
C ILE A 62 -4.94 5.75 4.51
N LYS A 63 -4.11 4.73 4.69
CA LYS A 63 -2.91 4.50 3.87
C LYS A 63 -2.69 3.01 3.62
N ALA A 64 -2.05 2.70 2.52
CA ALA A 64 -1.54 1.36 2.23
C ALA A 64 -0.23 1.13 3.00
N ILE A 65 -0.04 -0.09 3.54
CA ILE A 65 1.14 -0.46 4.29
C ILE A 65 1.66 -1.85 3.89
N VAL A 66 2.97 -2.02 3.96
CA VAL A 66 3.66 -3.30 3.73
C VAL A 66 4.67 -3.53 4.82
N TYR A 67 4.55 -4.67 5.50
CA TYR A 67 5.52 -5.15 6.47
C TYR A 67 6.21 -6.41 5.97
N GLU A 68 7.50 -6.52 6.20
CA GLU A 68 8.22 -7.80 6.13
C GLU A 68 8.10 -8.53 7.47
N LEU A 69 7.82 -9.83 7.40
CA LEU A 69 7.81 -10.68 8.59
C LEU A 69 9.23 -11.11 8.91
N ASP A 70 9.79 -10.59 9.98
CA ASP A 70 11.10 -11.00 10.47
C ASP A 70 10.96 -11.84 11.75
N THR A 71 11.15 -13.13 11.61
CA THR A 71 11.10 -14.08 12.74
C THR A 71 12.29 -13.95 13.70
N THR A 72 13.28 -13.13 13.36
CA THR A 72 14.48 -12.89 14.19
C THR A 72 14.34 -11.68 15.13
N ILE A 73 13.38 -10.79 14.87
CA ILE A 73 13.10 -9.61 15.69
C ILE A 73 12.32 -10.03 16.94
N SER A 74 12.68 -9.42 18.07
CA SER A 74 11.94 -9.63 19.33
C SER A 74 10.52 -9.08 19.22
N ASN A 75 9.57 -9.65 19.94
CA ASN A 75 8.16 -9.23 19.99
C ASN A 75 7.93 -7.76 20.39
N ALA A 76 8.98 -7.01 20.75
CA ALA A 76 8.88 -5.60 21.12
C ALA A 76 8.39 -4.71 19.96
N ASP A 77 8.67 -5.11 18.71
CA ASP A 77 8.24 -4.39 17.51
C ASP A 77 7.18 -5.19 16.72
N GLY A 78 6.50 -6.12 17.40
CA GLY A 78 5.47 -6.96 16.78
C GLY A 78 6.01 -8.03 15.81
N GLY A 79 7.34 -8.19 15.69
CA GLY A 79 7.97 -9.18 14.78
C GLY A 79 7.88 -8.80 13.31
N VAL A 80 7.75 -7.50 13.00
CA VAL A 80 7.63 -6.98 11.63
C VAL A 80 8.55 -5.79 11.41
N ILE A 81 8.97 -5.60 10.18
CA ILE A 81 9.69 -4.42 9.71
C ILE A 81 8.77 -3.70 8.71
N LEU A 82 8.45 -2.43 8.97
CA LEU A 82 7.75 -1.61 7.99
C LEU A 82 8.68 -1.38 6.78
N LEU A 83 8.29 -1.92 5.62
CA LEU A 83 9.03 -1.74 4.37
C LEU A 83 8.64 -0.46 3.67
N ASN A 84 7.34 -0.20 3.55
CA ASN A 84 6.83 0.98 2.86
C ASN A 84 5.40 1.30 3.31
N GLU A 85 5.03 2.55 3.13
CA GLU A 85 3.67 3.05 3.27
C GLU A 85 3.36 4.03 2.14
N SER A 86 2.08 4.14 1.76
CA SER A 86 1.63 5.16 0.80
C SER A 86 1.50 6.53 1.46
N ASP A 87 1.35 7.56 0.64
CA ASP A 87 0.75 8.80 1.11
C ASP A 87 -0.66 8.56 1.67
N ASN A 88 -1.14 9.50 2.49
CA ASN A 88 -2.51 9.43 2.99
C ASN A 88 -3.50 9.52 1.83
N TYR A 89 -4.43 8.58 1.80
CA TYR A 89 -5.55 8.56 0.86
C TYR A 89 -6.80 9.08 1.57
N THR A 90 -7.35 10.19 1.11
CA THR A 90 -8.61 10.72 1.61
C THR A 90 -9.78 10.06 0.88
N ILE A 91 -10.64 9.36 1.62
CA ILE A 91 -11.82 8.69 1.08
C ILE A 91 -12.78 9.76 0.53
N THR A 92 -13.20 9.60 -0.70
CA THR A 92 -14.19 10.47 -1.36
C THR A 92 -15.57 9.81 -1.38
N ALA A 93 -16.61 10.58 -1.69
CA ALA A 93 -17.96 10.04 -1.78
C ALA A 93 -18.13 9.00 -2.92
N GLN A 94 -17.25 9.02 -3.94
CA GLN A 94 -17.26 8.05 -5.03
C GLN A 94 -16.63 6.71 -4.63
N ASP A 95 -15.83 6.68 -3.58
CA ASP A 95 -15.13 5.48 -3.12
C ASP A 95 -16.01 4.60 -2.24
N LEU A 96 -17.11 5.15 -1.72
CA LEU A 96 -18.02 4.45 -0.83
C LEU A 96 -18.71 3.30 -1.58
N GLY A 97 -18.58 2.08 -1.07
CA GLY A 97 -19.09 0.87 -1.68
C GLY A 97 -18.31 0.44 -2.93
N ALA A 98 -17.04 0.83 -3.07
CA ALA A 98 -16.24 0.58 -4.25
C ALA A 98 -14.81 0.07 -3.95
N TRP A 99 -14.21 -0.52 -4.97
CA TRP A 99 -12.79 -0.84 -4.99
C TRP A 99 -11.98 0.39 -5.36
N VAL A 100 -10.94 0.67 -4.59
CA VAL A 100 -9.98 1.74 -4.86
C VAL A 100 -8.56 1.20 -4.92
N ASP A 101 -7.72 1.80 -5.75
CA ASP A 101 -6.27 1.54 -5.77
C ASP A 101 -5.56 2.66 -5.02
N ILE A 102 -4.74 2.30 -4.02
CA ILE A 102 -3.92 3.22 -3.25
C ILE A 102 -2.47 2.99 -3.65
N PRO A 103 -1.88 3.87 -4.47
CA PRO A 103 -0.55 3.70 -4.99
C PRO A 103 0.52 4.01 -3.94
N PHE A 104 1.65 3.30 -4.02
CA PHE A 104 2.88 3.69 -3.34
C PHE A 104 3.59 4.79 -4.14
N ALA A 105 4.29 5.68 -3.43
CA ALA A 105 5.10 6.71 -4.09
C ALA A 105 6.23 6.07 -4.91
N ASP A 106 6.89 5.07 -4.33
CA ASP A 106 7.86 4.20 -4.99
C ASP A 106 7.36 2.76 -4.93
N PRO A 107 7.48 1.96 -6.01
CA PRO A 107 7.15 0.54 -5.97
C PRO A 107 7.95 -0.21 -4.90
N VAL A 108 7.33 -1.20 -4.29
CA VAL A 108 7.94 -2.01 -3.23
C VAL A 108 8.50 -3.29 -3.83
N ASP A 109 9.80 -3.52 -3.73
CA ASP A 109 10.42 -4.77 -4.16
C ASP A 109 10.06 -5.90 -3.18
N LEU A 110 9.41 -6.93 -3.68
CA LEU A 110 9.04 -8.13 -2.94
C LEU A 110 9.76 -9.34 -3.52
N TYR A 111 10.30 -10.20 -2.65
CA TYR A 111 11.19 -11.26 -3.06
C TYR A 111 10.57 -12.65 -2.91
N ASN A 112 10.88 -13.53 -3.85
CA ASN A 112 10.48 -14.92 -3.82
C ASN A 112 10.91 -15.62 -2.53
N GLY A 113 9.98 -16.36 -1.93
CA GLY A 113 10.21 -17.13 -0.70
C GLY A 113 10.05 -16.31 0.59
N TYR A 114 9.76 -15.00 0.51
CA TYR A 114 9.45 -14.16 1.65
C TYR A 114 7.93 -14.06 1.87
N ALA A 115 7.55 -13.71 3.09
CA ALA A 115 6.17 -13.42 3.44
C ALA A 115 6.04 -11.99 3.96
N TYR A 116 4.95 -11.34 3.59
CA TYR A 116 4.67 -9.94 3.89
C TYR A 116 3.28 -9.80 4.49
N GLU A 117 3.15 -8.96 5.52
CA GLU A 117 1.85 -8.49 5.97
C GLU A 117 1.50 -7.21 5.21
N VAL A 118 0.41 -7.25 4.47
CA VAL A 118 0.00 -6.19 3.56
C VAL A 118 -1.41 -5.75 3.89
N GLY A 119 -1.61 -4.45 4.03
CA GLY A 119 -2.90 -3.98 4.48
C GLY A 119 -3.15 -2.49 4.41
N ILE A 120 -4.23 -2.09 5.08
CA ILE A 120 -4.68 -0.71 5.18
C ILE A 120 -4.57 -0.28 6.64
N ALA A 121 -3.90 0.84 6.86
CA ALA A 121 -3.86 1.53 8.15
C ALA A 121 -4.86 2.69 8.15
N GLY A 122 -5.62 2.81 9.22
CA GLY A 122 -6.49 3.96 9.47
C GLY A 122 -5.90 4.91 10.49
N PHE A 123 -6.58 6.01 10.73
CA PHE A 123 -6.17 7.05 11.65
C PHE A 123 -7.25 7.35 12.68
N VAL A 124 -6.85 7.75 13.89
CA VAL A 124 -7.79 8.33 14.87
C VAL A 124 -8.34 9.63 14.30
N HIS A 125 -9.66 9.73 14.23
CA HIS A 125 -10.35 10.95 13.81
C HIS A 125 -11.62 11.16 14.65
N PRO A 126 -11.91 12.38 15.14
CA PRO A 126 -12.98 12.62 16.10
C PRO A 126 -14.40 12.35 15.55
N THR A 127 -14.58 12.36 14.25
CA THR A 127 -15.92 12.24 13.61
C THR A 127 -15.96 11.28 12.44
N ASP A 128 -14.85 11.10 11.71
CA ASP A 128 -14.86 10.39 10.44
C ASP A 128 -14.28 8.99 10.63
N SER A 129 -15.01 7.99 10.18
CA SER A 129 -14.64 6.59 10.31
C SER A 129 -14.37 5.97 8.95
N ALA A 130 -13.33 5.14 8.88
CA ALA A 130 -12.97 4.36 7.71
C ALA A 130 -13.23 2.87 7.98
N PHE A 131 -13.99 2.23 7.09
CA PHE A 131 -14.30 0.80 7.14
C PHE A 131 -13.83 0.11 5.87
N ILE A 132 -13.11 -0.99 6.02
CA ILE A 132 -12.66 -1.85 4.92
C ILE A 132 -13.55 -3.07 4.83
N GLY A 133 -13.95 -3.43 3.63
CA GLY A 133 -14.76 -4.61 3.36
C GLY A 133 -14.07 -5.91 3.76
N THR A 134 -14.88 -6.89 4.15
CA THR A 134 -14.44 -8.26 4.41
C THR A 134 -15.18 -9.25 3.51
N SER A 135 -14.54 -10.35 3.17
CA SER A 135 -15.14 -11.43 2.41
C SER A 135 -15.07 -12.74 3.19
N GLY A 136 -16.23 -13.39 3.34
CA GLY A 136 -16.37 -14.72 3.89
C GLY A 136 -15.77 -14.93 5.28
N GLN A 137 -16.17 -16.00 5.91
CA GLN A 137 -15.45 -16.49 7.07
C GLN A 137 -14.32 -17.39 6.58
N SER A 138 -13.08 -16.96 6.77
CA SER A 138 -11.94 -17.87 6.64
C SER A 138 -11.74 -18.66 7.95
N MET A 139 -11.30 -19.90 7.82
CA MET A 139 -10.74 -20.58 9.00
C MET A 139 -9.46 -19.84 9.38
N TYR A 140 -9.34 -19.49 10.66
CA TYR A 140 -8.11 -18.88 11.17
C TYR A 140 -6.92 -19.79 10.93
N ASN A 141 -5.98 -19.31 10.17
CA ASN A 141 -4.72 -19.98 9.87
C ASN A 141 -3.50 -19.07 10.12
N GLY A 142 -3.71 -17.89 10.72
CA GLY A 142 -2.66 -16.91 10.96
C GLY A 142 -2.39 -15.98 9.79
N GLU A 143 -3.27 -15.93 8.78
CA GLU A 143 -3.05 -15.13 7.58
C GLU A 143 -3.73 -13.75 7.62
N HIS A 144 -4.66 -13.52 8.55
CA HIS A 144 -5.40 -12.25 8.62
C HIS A 144 -5.28 -11.65 10.01
N SER A 145 -4.91 -10.40 10.08
CA SER A 145 -4.53 -9.75 11.33
C SER A 145 -5.02 -8.31 11.43
N LEU A 146 -5.23 -7.91 12.69
CA LEU A 146 -5.30 -6.51 13.10
C LEU A 146 -4.04 -6.19 13.89
N PHE A 147 -3.36 -5.15 13.52
CA PHE A 147 -2.21 -4.65 14.26
C PHE A 147 -2.56 -3.34 14.96
N ASP A 148 -2.42 -3.35 16.27
CA ASP A 148 -2.47 -2.18 17.13
C ASP A 148 -1.04 -1.68 17.35
N GLU A 149 -0.57 -0.80 16.48
CA GLU A 149 0.79 -0.29 16.49
C GLU A 149 1.13 0.43 17.80
N PHE A 150 0.16 1.07 18.41
CA PHE A 150 0.38 1.92 19.59
C PHE A 150 -0.14 1.31 20.90
N GLY A 151 -0.74 0.12 20.85
CA GLY A 151 -1.34 -0.51 22.04
C GLY A 151 -2.51 0.33 22.58
N LEU A 152 -3.36 0.85 21.71
CA LEU A 152 -4.46 1.74 22.09
C LEU A 152 -5.78 1.00 22.33
N ASN A 153 -5.83 -0.32 22.10
CA ASN A 153 -7.06 -1.09 22.28
C ASN A 153 -7.56 -0.99 23.74
N PRO A 154 -8.67 -0.31 24.02
CA PRO A 154 -9.16 -0.09 25.38
C PRO A 154 -9.60 -1.38 26.06
N ASN A 155 -9.85 -2.45 25.30
CA ASN A 155 -10.26 -3.75 25.80
C ASN A 155 -9.07 -4.65 26.17
N ASP A 156 -7.85 -4.29 25.77
CA ASP A 156 -6.63 -5.03 26.07
C ASP A 156 -5.75 -4.29 27.09
N VAL A 157 -6.22 -4.24 28.32
CA VAL A 157 -5.54 -3.52 29.43
C VAL A 157 -4.13 -4.05 29.68
N ALA A 158 -3.87 -5.32 29.34
CA ALA A 158 -2.58 -5.97 29.59
C ALA A 158 -1.49 -5.48 28.64
N ASN A 159 -1.86 -5.02 27.43
CA ASN A 159 -0.97 -4.63 26.35
C ASN A 159 -1.03 -3.12 26.04
N GLN A 160 -1.54 -2.30 26.97
CA GLN A 160 -1.58 -0.86 26.76
C GLN A 160 -0.17 -0.27 26.51
N GLY A 161 -0.03 0.44 25.38
CA GLY A 161 1.24 1.00 24.93
C GLY A 161 2.22 -0.02 24.35
N ILE A 162 1.76 -1.25 24.07
CA ILE A 162 2.57 -2.31 23.50
C ILE A 162 2.01 -2.68 22.12
N PRO A 163 2.80 -2.60 21.02
CA PRO A 163 2.38 -3.06 19.72
C PRO A 163 1.88 -4.52 19.78
N THR A 164 0.66 -4.75 19.36
CA THR A 164 0.02 -6.06 19.53
C THR A 164 -0.74 -6.51 18.30
N TRP A 165 -0.55 -7.77 17.92
CA TRP A 165 -1.27 -8.41 16.83
C TRP A 165 -2.47 -9.19 17.35
N TYR A 166 -3.61 -8.97 16.69
CA TYR A 166 -4.84 -9.73 16.91
C TYR A 166 -5.19 -10.49 15.63
N TYR A 167 -5.65 -11.70 15.75
CA TYR A 167 -6.08 -12.49 14.60
C TYR A 167 -7.54 -12.20 14.23
N LEU A 168 -7.85 -12.42 12.96
CA LEU A 168 -9.19 -12.28 12.40
C LEU A 168 -9.67 -13.59 11.80
N THR A 169 -11.00 -13.77 11.80
CA THR A 169 -11.69 -14.90 11.17
C THR A 169 -12.36 -14.52 9.85
N ARG A 170 -12.19 -13.29 9.41
CA ARG A 170 -12.68 -12.77 8.12
C ARG A 170 -11.51 -12.31 7.28
N THR A 171 -11.63 -12.48 5.98
CA THR A 171 -10.59 -12.08 5.04
C THR A 171 -10.72 -10.60 4.71
N PRO A 172 -9.72 -9.76 4.99
CA PRO A 172 -9.68 -8.39 4.50
C PRO A 172 -9.80 -8.34 2.98
N MET A 173 -10.63 -7.46 2.46
CA MET A 173 -10.68 -7.18 1.03
C MET A 173 -9.56 -6.22 0.64
N VAL A 174 -8.34 -6.73 0.78
CA VAL A 174 -7.09 -6.05 0.44
C VAL A 174 -6.29 -6.95 -0.49
N ARG A 175 -5.88 -6.42 -1.62
CA ARG A 175 -5.19 -7.14 -2.69
C ARG A 175 -3.92 -6.41 -3.09
N MET A 176 -2.89 -7.18 -3.37
CA MET A 176 -1.67 -6.65 -3.98
C MET A 176 -1.90 -6.39 -5.46
N ASN A 177 -1.49 -5.23 -5.94
CA ASN A 177 -1.59 -4.85 -7.34
C ASN A 177 -0.20 -4.52 -7.89
N PHE A 178 0.21 -5.27 -8.90
CA PHE A 178 1.51 -5.20 -9.55
C PHE A 178 1.45 -4.50 -10.92
N ASP A 179 0.31 -3.88 -11.27
CA ASP A 179 0.17 -3.17 -12.53
C ASP A 179 1.11 -1.95 -12.56
N PRO A 180 2.10 -1.94 -13.45
CA PRO A 180 3.08 -0.85 -13.52
C PRO A 180 2.46 0.50 -13.90
N SER A 181 1.22 0.51 -14.39
CA SER A 181 0.50 1.77 -14.68
C SER A 181 -0.09 2.44 -13.42
N ASN A 182 -0.17 1.73 -12.30
CA ASN A 182 -0.70 2.24 -11.03
C ASN A 182 0.34 2.94 -10.14
N VAL A 183 1.56 3.05 -10.57
CA VAL A 183 2.49 3.97 -9.89
C VAL A 183 1.88 5.37 -9.97
N SER A 184 1.82 6.06 -8.82
CA SER A 184 1.42 7.46 -8.83
C SER A 184 2.35 8.16 -9.82
N SER A 185 1.81 8.78 -10.86
CA SER A 185 2.54 9.36 -11.98
C SER A 185 3.39 10.60 -11.62
N PHE A 186 3.70 10.80 -10.38
CA PHE A 186 4.88 11.48 -9.89
C PHE A 186 6.01 10.46 -9.67
N TYR A 187 6.31 9.59 -10.66
CA TYR A 187 7.71 9.47 -10.93
C TYR A 187 8.13 10.91 -11.23
N ASP A 188 8.65 11.57 -10.23
CA ASP A 188 9.83 12.38 -10.47
C ASP A 188 10.71 11.44 -11.29
N MET A 189 10.63 11.53 -12.61
CA MET A 189 11.72 11.04 -13.44
C MET A 189 12.89 11.65 -12.71
N LYS A 190 13.70 10.85 -12.02
CA LYS A 190 14.96 11.33 -11.46
C LYS A 190 15.49 12.18 -12.57
N GLN A 191 15.24 13.47 -12.40
CA GLN A 191 15.52 14.41 -13.47
C GLN A 191 16.99 14.24 -13.60
N THR A 192 17.40 13.43 -14.59
CA THR A 192 18.81 13.21 -14.83
C THR A 192 19.30 14.61 -15.05
N ILE A 193 19.81 15.21 -13.97
CA ILE A 193 20.24 16.61 -14.02
C ILE A 193 21.44 16.58 -14.93
N PHE A 194 21.14 16.82 -16.19
CA PHE A 194 22.20 17.04 -17.16
C PHE A 194 22.34 18.53 -17.37
N THR A 195 23.55 18.97 -17.41
CA THR A 195 23.88 20.33 -17.81
C THR A 195 24.47 20.33 -19.21
N ILE A 196 24.04 21.29 -20.05
CA ILE A 196 24.57 21.50 -21.39
C ILE A 196 25.26 22.84 -21.39
N TYR A 197 26.55 22.84 -21.73
CA TYR A 197 27.31 24.08 -21.85
C TYR A 197 28.35 24.02 -22.97
N PRO A 198 28.70 25.15 -23.59
CA PRO A 198 28.04 26.43 -23.46
C PRO A 198 26.64 26.41 -24.10
N ASN A 199 25.73 27.19 -23.54
CA ASN A 199 24.41 27.40 -24.12
C ASN A 199 24.14 28.93 -24.13
N PRO A 200 24.06 29.57 -25.31
CA PRO A 200 24.12 28.99 -26.67
C PRO A 200 25.52 28.46 -27.06
N THR A 201 25.53 27.51 -27.95
CA THR A 201 26.75 26.86 -28.46
C THR A 201 27.13 27.44 -29.85
N ASN A 202 28.43 27.35 -30.18
CA ASN A 202 28.96 27.65 -31.52
C ASN A 202 29.28 26.38 -32.33
N GLY A 203 28.69 25.27 -31.99
CA GLY A 203 28.82 23.98 -32.68
C GLY A 203 29.38 22.83 -31.86
N ILE A 204 29.98 23.11 -30.69
CA ILE A 204 30.44 22.11 -29.75
C ILE A 204 29.80 22.41 -28.40
N PHE A 205 29.22 21.37 -27.79
CA PHE A 205 28.65 21.45 -26.45
C PHE A 205 29.06 20.24 -25.65
N ILE A 206 29.05 20.35 -24.32
CA ILE A 206 29.31 19.29 -23.37
C ILE A 206 28.00 18.99 -22.65
N ILE A 207 27.70 17.71 -22.52
CA ILE A 207 26.62 17.23 -21.68
C ILE A 207 27.25 16.60 -20.44
N GLU A 208 26.99 17.17 -19.29
CA GLU A 208 27.39 16.60 -18.01
C GLU A 208 26.22 15.85 -17.42
N LEU A 209 26.40 14.55 -17.17
CA LEU A 209 25.39 13.65 -16.61
C LEU A 209 25.64 13.48 -15.11
N GLY A 210 24.59 13.56 -14.31
CA GLY A 210 24.72 13.49 -12.86
C GLY A 210 25.08 12.12 -12.30
N GLU A 211 24.97 11.05 -13.09
CA GLU A 211 25.31 9.68 -12.69
C GLU A 211 25.90 8.86 -13.85
N VAL A 212 26.56 7.75 -13.49
CA VAL A 212 27.13 6.83 -14.47
C VAL A 212 26.08 5.78 -14.82
N ALA A 213 25.44 5.92 -15.96
CA ALA A 213 24.42 4.99 -16.47
C ALA A 213 24.55 4.85 -18.00
N LYS A 214 23.77 3.97 -18.59
CA LYS A 214 23.63 3.87 -20.04
C LYS A 214 22.52 4.80 -20.49
N TYR A 215 22.82 5.68 -21.42
CA TYR A 215 21.87 6.66 -21.96
C TYR A 215 21.73 6.48 -23.46
N ASP A 216 20.51 6.66 -23.96
CA ASP A 216 20.21 6.85 -25.37
C ASP A 216 19.93 8.33 -25.59
N MET A 217 20.65 8.97 -26.53
CA MET A 217 20.51 10.39 -26.81
C MET A 217 20.11 10.61 -28.26
N THR A 218 19.08 11.41 -28.45
CA THR A 218 18.67 11.87 -29.78
C THR A 218 18.74 13.41 -29.85
N VAL A 219 19.40 13.93 -30.85
CA VAL A 219 19.48 15.38 -31.10
C VAL A 219 18.69 15.69 -32.36
N ASN A 220 17.66 16.51 -32.21
CA ASN A 220 16.83 16.95 -33.31
C ASN A 220 16.94 18.48 -33.48
N ASN A 221 16.80 18.96 -34.70
CA ASN A 221 16.64 20.39 -34.95
C ASN A 221 15.20 20.83 -34.57
N VAL A 222 14.93 22.14 -34.71
CA VAL A 222 13.61 22.73 -34.41
C VAL A 222 12.45 22.18 -35.28
N LEU A 223 12.78 21.44 -36.34
CA LEU A 223 11.83 20.80 -37.24
C LEU A 223 11.68 19.29 -36.93
N GLY A 224 12.36 18.78 -35.90
CA GLY A 224 12.29 17.38 -35.51
C GLY A 224 13.10 16.41 -36.40
N GLN A 225 14.08 16.92 -37.14
CA GLN A 225 14.95 16.17 -38.04
C GLN A 225 16.33 15.94 -37.41
#